data_b56ed79d6a560f2ce3e1d7947cd0d700
#
_entry.id   b56ed79d6a560f2ce3e1d7947cd0d700
#
_cell.length_a   1.000
_cell.length_b   1.000
_cell.length_c   1.000
_cell.angle_alpha   90.00
_cell.angle_beta   90.00
_cell.angle_gamma   90.00
#
_symmetry.space_group_name_H-M   'P 1'
#
loop_
_entity.id
_entity.type
_entity.pdbx_description
1 polymer ?
#
loop_
_entity_poly.entity_id
_entity_poly.type
_entity_poly.pdbx_seq_one_letter_code
_entity_poly.pdbx_strand_id
1 'polypeptide(L)'
;MQLQNKMTKRENSILLLLVDWLIVLGTYLFVRLFFILFGLHLNTAILGGCLAILPYLLGALYLWKSCKQKKAWFYITAILLPSIVEKAAVYLLGAFLYDLSPANIAGVMDAISSNEQYTNFITNQSARYLINISFFDWTYILCSTAFSVLTTLVLVKAQKKKAVE
;
A
#
# COMPACT_ATOMS: atom_id res chain seq x y z
N MET A 1 -12.98 -35.72 -20.17
CA MET A 1 -11.73 -35.81 -19.38
C MET A 1 -10.79 -34.61 -19.60
N GLN A 2 -10.55 -34.14 -20.83
CA GLN A 2 -9.68 -32.97 -21.12
C GLN A 2 -10.22 -31.63 -20.58
N LEU A 3 -11.53 -31.40 -20.59
CA LEU A 3 -12.17 -30.19 -20.09
C LEU A 3 -12.09 -30.06 -18.56
N GLN A 4 -12.25 -31.16 -17.82
CA GLN A 4 -12.10 -31.17 -16.36
C GLN A 4 -10.66 -30.88 -15.94
N ASN A 5 -9.67 -31.44 -16.63
CA ASN A 5 -8.25 -31.19 -16.35
C ASN A 5 -7.83 -29.75 -16.65
N LYS A 6 -8.49 -29.09 -17.61
CA LYS A 6 -8.26 -27.68 -17.96
C LYS A 6 -8.90 -26.73 -16.96
N MET A 7 -10.06 -27.09 -16.40
CA MET A 7 -10.72 -26.30 -15.35
C MET A 7 -9.96 -26.35 -14.04
N THR A 8 -9.57 -27.52 -13.56
CA THR A 8 -8.77 -27.67 -12.32
C THR A 8 -7.42 -26.96 -12.41
N LYS A 9 -6.75 -26.98 -13.56
CA LYS A 9 -5.49 -26.25 -13.77
C LYS A 9 -5.68 -24.74 -13.76
N ARG A 10 -6.82 -24.24 -14.23
CA ARG A 10 -7.17 -22.81 -14.22
C ARG A 10 -7.54 -22.33 -12.81
N GLU A 11 -8.31 -23.12 -12.06
CA GLU A 11 -8.67 -22.82 -10.67
C GLU A 11 -7.45 -22.78 -9.77
N ASN A 12 -6.56 -23.76 -9.87
CA ASN A 12 -5.30 -23.76 -9.12
C ASN A 12 -4.40 -22.57 -9.48
N SER A 13 -4.43 -22.09 -10.73
CA SER A 13 -3.67 -20.91 -11.13
C SER A 13 -4.22 -19.62 -10.54
N ILE A 14 -5.55 -19.48 -10.43
CA ILE A 14 -6.19 -18.32 -9.82
C ILE A 14 -5.95 -18.30 -8.31
N LEU A 15 -6.07 -19.45 -7.66
CA LEU A 15 -5.84 -19.59 -6.22
C LEU A 15 -4.39 -19.22 -5.85
N LEU A 16 -3.41 -19.65 -6.63
CA LEU A 16 -2.01 -19.27 -6.45
C LEU A 16 -1.80 -17.76 -6.62
N LEU A 17 -2.48 -17.13 -7.59
CA LEU A 17 -2.43 -15.68 -7.79
C LEU A 17 -2.99 -14.93 -6.59
N LEU A 18 -4.11 -15.39 -6.03
CA LEU A 18 -4.72 -14.81 -4.84
C LEU A 18 -3.81 -14.93 -3.61
N VAL A 19 -3.18 -16.10 -3.44
CA VAL A 19 -2.22 -16.32 -2.34
C VAL A 19 -1.02 -15.38 -2.46
N ASP A 20 -0.41 -15.27 -3.63
CA ASP A 20 0.72 -14.37 -3.87
C ASP A 20 0.31 -12.90 -3.57
N TRP A 21 -0.89 -12.52 -3.99
CA TRP A 21 -1.41 -11.18 -3.76
C TRP A 21 -1.69 -10.91 -2.27
N LEU A 22 -2.26 -11.86 -1.55
CA LEU A 22 -2.51 -11.77 -0.10
C LEU A 22 -1.20 -11.71 0.70
N ILE A 23 -0.15 -12.41 0.28
CA ILE A 23 1.16 -12.34 0.92
C ILE A 23 1.75 -10.93 0.77
N VAL A 24 1.68 -10.34 -0.43
CA VAL A 24 2.18 -8.97 -0.67
C VAL A 24 1.37 -7.96 0.14
N LEU A 25 0.05 -8.06 0.15
CA LEU A 25 -0.83 -7.21 0.95
C LEU A 25 -0.55 -7.35 2.44
N GLY A 26 -0.45 -8.58 2.94
CA GLY A 26 -0.14 -8.86 4.34
C GLY A 26 1.23 -8.31 4.75
N THR A 27 2.23 -8.46 3.90
CA THR A 27 3.57 -7.90 4.13
C THR A 27 3.54 -6.37 4.17
N TYR A 28 2.82 -5.75 3.25
CA TYR A 28 2.64 -4.29 3.21
C TYR A 28 2.00 -3.78 4.51
N LEU A 29 0.87 -4.36 4.90
CA LEU A 29 0.16 -3.96 6.12
C LEU A 29 0.98 -4.25 7.38
N PHE A 30 1.68 -5.37 7.44
CA PHE A 30 2.53 -5.72 8.57
C PHE A 30 3.65 -4.70 8.77
N VAL A 31 4.36 -4.32 7.71
CA VAL A 31 5.41 -3.30 7.78
C VAL A 31 4.85 -1.95 8.21
N ARG A 32 3.70 -1.55 7.67
CA ARG A 32 3.01 -0.33 8.06
C ARG A 32 2.68 -0.33 9.55
N LEU A 33 2.01 -1.38 10.02
CA LEU A 33 1.65 -1.53 11.44
C LEU A 33 2.88 -1.57 12.35
N PHE A 34 3.93 -2.27 11.96
CA PHE A 34 5.16 -2.34 12.73
C PHE A 34 5.75 -0.94 12.96
N PHE A 35 5.88 -0.15 11.91
CA PHE A 35 6.40 1.21 12.04
C PHE A 35 5.45 2.17 12.75
N ILE A 36 4.14 2.00 12.61
CA ILE A 36 3.16 2.77 13.36
C ILE A 36 3.26 2.49 14.88
N LEU A 37 3.42 1.23 15.27
CA LEU A 37 3.44 0.84 16.68
C LEU A 37 4.81 1.07 17.33
N PHE A 38 5.89 0.79 16.62
CA PHE A 38 7.24 0.79 17.19
C PHE A 38 8.12 1.97 16.72
N GLY A 39 7.72 2.65 15.67
CA GLY A 39 8.46 3.77 15.11
C GLY A 39 8.24 5.13 15.77
N LEU A 40 7.37 5.22 16.79
CA LEU A 40 6.99 6.47 17.45
C LEU A 40 8.17 7.26 18.04
N HIS A 41 9.27 6.60 18.33
CA HIS A 41 10.49 7.22 18.86
C HIS A 41 11.46 7.70 17.77
N LEU A 42 11.17 7.38 16.49
CA LEU A 42 12.00 7.81 15.38
C LEU A 42 11.70 9.25 15.00
N ASN A 43 12.70 9.92 14.45
CA ASN A 43 12.49 11.23 13.83
C ASN A 43 11.44 11.12 12.72
N THR A 44 10.54 12.10 12.64
CA THR A 44 9.40 12.13 11.70
C THR A 44 9.84 11.91 10.25
N ALA A 45 10.96 12.50 9.83
CA ALA A 45 11.49 12.32 8.48
C ALA A 45 11.96 10.88 8.22
N ILE A 46 12.64 10.27 9.19
CA ILE A 46 13.12 8.88 9.10
C ILE A 46 11.92 7.94 9.06
N LEU A 47 10.95 8.12 9.96
CA LEU A 47 9.75 7.29 10.01
C LEU A 47 8.95 7.40 8.70
N GLY A 48 8.76 8.63 8.18
CA GLY A 48 8.10 8.87 6.90
C GLY A 48 8.82 8.19 5.74
N GLY A 49 10.14 8.26 5.68
CA GLY A 49 10.95 7.56 4.69
C GLY A 49 10.81 6.04 4.77
N CYS A 50 10.86 5.48 5.98
CA CYS A 50 10.65 4.04 6.20
C CYS A 50 9.25 3.60 5.74
N LEU A 51 8.21 4.34 6.10
CA LEU A 51 6.83 4.05 5.70
C LEU A 51 6.59 4.22 4.19
N ALA A 52 7.31 5.12 3.54
CA ALA A 52 7.20 5.34 2.09
C ALA A 52 7.91 4.25 1.27
N ILE A 53 8.93 3.59 1.80
CA ILE A 53 9.83 2.72 1.04
C ILE A 53 9.66 1.23 1.41
N LEU A 54 9.79 0.90 2.69
CA LEU A 54 9.92 -0.48 3.15
C LEU A 54 8.72 -1.39 2.85
N PRO A 55 7.45 -0.93 2.94
CA PRO A 55 6.30 -1.77 2.61
C PRO A 55 6.35 -2.32 1.19
N TYR A 56 6.88 -1.54 0.23
CA TYR A 56 6.99 -1.95 -1.17
C TYR A 56 8.17 -2.89 -1.41
N LEU A 57 9.30 -2.66 -0.74
CA LEU A 57 10.51 -3.45 -0.96
C LEU A 57 10.32 -4.93 -0.60
N LEU A 58 9.73 -5.21 0.53
CA LEU A 58 9.53 -6.60 0.98
C LEU A 58 8.58 -7.36 0.06
N GLY A 59 7.48 -6.72 -0.35
CA GLY A 59 6.54 -7.28 -1.32
C GLY A 59 7.20 -7.53 -2.68
N ALA A 60 8.02 -6.58 -3.16
CA ALA A 60 8.74 -6.70 -4.42
C ALA A 60 9.79 -7.84 -4.38
N LEU A 61 10.52 -7.98 -3.26
CA LEU A 61 11.48 -9.07 -3.07
C LEU A 61 10.80 -10.45 -3.09
N TYR A 62 9.64 -10.55 -2.43
CA TYR A 62 8.84 -11.77 -2.48
C TYR A 62 8.41 -12.10 -3.93
N LEU A 63 7.84 -11.15 -4.65
CA LEU A 63 7.41 -11.33 -6.02
C LEU A 63 8.58 -11.68 -6.96
N TRP A 64 9.73 -11.06 -6.76
CA TRP A 64 10.93 -11.34 -7.56
C TRP A 64 11.45 -12.76 -7.35
N LYS A 65 11.38 -13.28 -6.13
CA LYS A 65 11.86 -14.62 -5.77
C LYS A 65 10.86 -15.72 -6.12
N SER A 66 9.57 -15.50 -5.80
CA SER A 66 8.54 -16.55 -5.83
C SER A 66 7.75 -16.59 -7.13
N CYS A 67 7.49 -15.43 -7.75
CA CYS A 67 6.64 -15.34 -8.94
C CYS A 67 7.48 -15.31 -10.21
N LYS A 68 7.57 -16.46 -10.90
CA LYS A 68 8.25 -16.54 -12.20
C LYS A 68 7.30 -16.16 -13.34
N GLN A 69 7.72 -15.23 -14.20
CA GLN A 69 7.10 -14.92 -15.49
C GLN A 69 5.59 -14.60 -15.44
N LYS A 70 5.15 -13.82 -14.47
CA LYS A 70 3.77 -13.31 -14.44
C LYS A 70 3.61 -12.12 -15.40
N LYS A 71 2.38 -11.85 -15.83
CA LYS A 71 2.07 -10.69 -16.65
C LYS A 71 2.31 -9.39 -15.87
N ALA A 72 2.67 -8.31 -16.55
CA ALA A 72 2.96 -7.02 -15.93
C ALA A 72 1.83 -6.51 -15.03
N TRP A 73 0.55 -6.69 -15.45
CA TRP A 73 -0.61 -6.29 -14.67
C TRP A 73 -0.66 -6.90 -13.27
N PHE A 74 -0.16 -8.13 -13.11
CA PHE A 74 -0.11 -8.80 -11.81
C PHE A 74 0.79 -8.06 -10.82
N TYR A 75 1.98 -7.65 -11.26
CA TYR A 75 2.90 -6.88 -10.41
C TYR A 75 2.36 -5.48 -10.10
N ILE A 76 1.71 -4.85 -11.08
CA ILE A 76 1.08 -3.54 -10.92
C ILE A 76 -0.01 -3.63 -9.85
N THR A 77 -0.94 -4.58 -9.96
CA THR A 77 -2.02 -4.73 -8.99
C THR A 77 -1.51 -5.13 -7.60
N ALA A 78 -0.52 -6.01 -7.52
CA ALA A 78 0.03 -6.46 -6.25
C ALA A 78 0.75 -5.34 -5.47
N ILE A 79 1.44 -4.43 -6.15
CA ILE A 79 2.23 -3.36 -5.51
C ILE A 79 1.42 -2.07 -5.33
N LEU A 80 0.67 -1.64 -6.36
CA LEU A 80 -0.01 -0.34 -6.34
C LEU A 80 -1.36 -0.38 -5.62
N LEU A 81 -2.14 -1.44 -5.79
CA LEU A 81 -3.50 -1.47 -5.28
C LEU A 81 -3.58 -1.37 -3.74
N PRO A 82 -2.78 -2.10 -2.94
CA PRO A 82 -2.78 -1.96 -1.48
C PRO A 82 -2.53 -0.52 -1.02
N SER A 83 -1.57 0.15 -1.65
CA SER A 83 -1.23 1.54 -1.36
C SER A 83 -2.35 2.52 -1.70
N ILE A 84 -2.98 2.34 -2.85
CA ILE A 84 -4.11 3.19 -3.29
C ILE A 84 -5.30 3.01 -2.35
N VAL A 85 -5.64 1.76 -2.02
CA VAL A 85 -6.76 1.47 -1.11
C VAL A 85 -6.51 2.05 0.27
N GLU A 86 -5.31 1.92 0.81
CA GLU A 86 -4.96 2.51 2.11
C GLU A 86 -5.11 4.04 2.08
N LYS A 87 -4.54 4.71 1.08
CA LYS A 87 -4.64 6.16 0.96
C LYS A 87 -6.08 6.64 0.80
N ALA A 88 -6.86 5.95 -0.03
CA ALA A 88 -8.28 6.27 -0.18
C ALA A 88 -9.05 6.08 1.13
N ALA A 89 -8.79 4.99 1.87
CA ALA A 89 -9.43 4.74 3.16
C ALA A 89 -9.08 5.83 4.20
N VAL A 90 -7.80 6.22 4.31
CA VAL A 90 -7.36 7.28 5.23
C VAL A 90 -7.96 8.63 4.83
N TYR A 91 -8.02 8.94 3.54
CA TYR A 91 -8.65 10.15 3.04
C TYR A 91 -10.14 10.22 3.40
N LEU A 92 -10.90 9.15 3.15
CA LEU A 92 -12.33 9.10 3.46
C LEU A 92 -12.57 9.14 4.96
N LEU A 93 -11.74 8.48 5.76
CA LEU A 93 -11.79 8.56 7.21
C LEU A 93 -11.49 9.98 7.69
N GLY A 94 -10.51 10.66 7.12
CA GLY A 94 -10.19 12.05 7.41
C GLY A 94 -11.36 12.97 7.10
N ALA A 95 -11.95 12.87 5.91
CA ALA A 95 -13.12 13.66 5.54
C ALA A 95 -14.26 13.48 6.55
N PHE A 96 -14.54 12.25 6.95
CA PHE A 96 -15.56 11.96 7.96
C PHE A 96 -15.22 12.54 9.35
N LEU A 97 -13.99 12.38 9.81
CA LEU A 97 -13.56 12.83 11.14
C LEU A 97 -13.57 14.36 11.27
N TYR A 98 -13.22 15.07 10.21
CA TYR A 98 -13.19 16.53 10.17
C TYR A 98 -14.51 17.18 9.71
N ASP A 99 -15.55 16.38 9.49
CA ASP A 99 -16.85 16.82 8.98
C ASP A 99 -16.74 17.64 7.67
N LEU A 100 -15.90 17.15 6.78
CA LEU A 100 -15.65 17.78 5.48
C LEU A 100 -16.24 16.94 4.35
N SER A 101 -16.71 17.63 3.30
CA SER A 101 -17.12 16.94 2.08
C SER A 101 -15.92 16.25 1.44
N PRO A 102 -16.01 14.95 1.07
CA PRO A 102 -14.95 14.28 0.32
C PRO A 102 -14.62 14.94 -1.04
N ALA A 103 -15.49 15.78 -1.56
CA ALA A 103 -15.20 16.56 -2.78
C ALA A 103 -14.25 17.74 -2.53
N ASN A 104 -14.10 18.19 -1.29
CA ASN A 104 -13.17 19.25 -0.90
C ASN A 104 -11.78 18.67 -0.59
N ILE A 105 -11.06 18.27 -1.64
CA ILE A 105 -9.76 17.60 -1.52
C ILE A 105 -8.74 18.44 -0.75
N ALA A 106 -8.64 19.73 -1.06
CA ALA A 106 -7.68 20.62 -0.40
C ALA A 106 -7.98 20.74 1.09
N GLY A 107 -9.23 21.01 1.46
CA GLY A 107 -9.63 21.14 2.86
C GLY A 107 -9.42 19.86 3.68
N VAL A 108 -9.72 18.69 3.12
CA VAL A 108 -9.49 17.41 3.80
C VAL A 108 -7.98 17.15 4.00
N MET A 109 -7.18 17.43 2.98
CA MET A 109 -5.73 17.24 3.06
C MET A 109 -5.09 18.21 4.06
N ASP A 110 -5.52 19.46 4.07
CA ASP A 110 -5.03 20.45 5.01
C ASP A 110 -5.42 20.11 6.45
N ALA A 111 -6.65 19.68 6.69
CA ALA A 111 -7.12 19.25 8.00
C ALA A 111 -6.32 18.05 8.54
N ILE A 112 -6.06 17.04 7.69
CA ILE A 112 -5.25 15.87 8.07
C ILE A 112 -3.80 16.28 8.37
N SER A 113 -3.19 17.13 7.55
CA SER A 113 -1.79 17.53 7.68
C SER A 113 -1.55 18.55 8.79
N SER A 114 -2.49 19.47 9.03
CA SER A 114 -2.41 20.49 10.08
C SER A 114 -2.68 19.95 11.47
N ASN A 115 -3.15 18.70 11.59
CA ASN A 115 -3.41 18.10 12.89
C ASN A 115 -4.52 18.79 13.68
N GLU A 116 -5.53 19.30 13.00
CA GLU A 116 -6.68 19.96 13.59
C GLU A 116 -7.48 19.03 14.51
N GLN A 117 -8.32 19.65 15.35
CA GLN A 117 -9.17 18.90 16.26
C GLN A 117 -10.33 18.26 15.50
N TYR A 118 -10.56 16.96 15.70
CA TYR A 118 -11.69 16.26 15.05
C TYR A 118 -13.04 16.82 15.49
N THR A 119 -13.95 16.98 14.55
CA THR A 119 -15.30 17.47 14.82
C THR A 119 -16.29 16.33 15.05
N ASN A 120 -16.16 15.22 14.35
CA ASN A 120 -17.08 14.09 14.41
C ASN A 120 -16.66 12.95 15.35
N PHE A 121 -15.52 13.05 16.02
CA PHE A 121 -15.06 11.98 16.89
C PHE A 121 -14.70 12.54 18.27
N ILE A 122 -15.49 12.14 19.26
CA ILE A 122 -15.23 12.52 20.65
C ILE A 122 -14.00 11.75 21.13
N THR A 123 -12.89 12.45 21.24
CA THR A 123 -11.72 12.09 22.08
C THR A 123 -10.97 10.80 21.82
N ASN A 124 -11.01 10.22 20.64
CA ASN A 124 -10.22 9.01 20.43
C ASN A 124 -8.79 9.33 19.96
N GLN A 125 -7.86 9.44 20.92
CA GLN A 125 -6.42 9.60 20.64
C GLN A 125 -5.90 8.58 19.64
N SER A 126 -6.46 7.37 19.63
CA SER A 126 -6.05 6.31 18.72
C SER A 126 -6.36 6.63 17.26
N ALA A 127 -7.49 7.27 16.96
CA ALA A 127 -7.82 7.66 15.59
C ALA A 127 -6.90 8.79 15.10
N ARG A 128 -6.55 9.73 15.99
CA ARG A 128 -5.57 10.78 15.72
C ARG A 128 -4.20 10.21 15.38
N TYR A 129 -3.75 9.20 16.10
CA TYR A 129 -2.52 8.49 15.81
C TYR A 129 -2.55 7.80 14.45
N LEU A 130 -3.62 7.12 14.09
CA LEU A 130 -3.75 6.44 12.81
C LEU A 130 -3.63 7.40 11.62
N ILE A 131 -4.23 8.57 11.69
CA ILE A 131 -4.18 9.56 10.61
C ILE A 131 -2.80 10.24 10.56
N ASN A 132 -2.29 10.70 11.70
CA ASN A 132 -1.03 11.43 11.76
C ASN A 132 0.19 10.55 11.47
N ILE A 133 0.21 9.33 11.96
CA ILE A 133 1.33 8.40 11.79
C ILE A 133 1.29 7.75 10.40
N SER A 134 0.16 7.77 9.69
CA SER A 134 0.12 7.34 8.30
C SER A 134 0.83 8.31 7.35
N PHE A 135 1.27 9.50 7.84
CA PHE A 135 1.97 10.51 7.05
C PHE A 135 1.17 10.86 5.78
N PHE A 136 -0.09 11.19 5.97
CA PHE A 136 -1.00 11.44 4.87
C PHE A 136 -0.96 12.92 4.46
N ASP A 137 0.17 13.35 3.93
CA ASP A 137 0.35 14.65 3.29
C ASP A 137 0.66 14.49 1.78
N TRP A 138 0.63 15.59 1.05
CA TRP A 138 0.90 15.58 -0.38
C TRP A 138 2.32 15.09 -0.71
N THR A 139 3.31 15.48 0.07
CA THR A 139 4.71 15.07 -0.12
C THR A 139 4.86 13.57 0.05
N TYR A 140 4.28 13.03 1.12
CA TYR A 140 4.29 11.59 1.37
C TYR A 140 3.58 10.80 0.27
N ILE A 141 2.38 11.26 -0.16
CA ILE A 141 1.60 10.60 -1.22
C ILE A 141 2.41 10.57 -2.53
N LEU A 142 2.99 11.68 -2.93
CA LEU A 142 3.79 11.77 -4.15
C LEU A 142 5.03 10.89 -4.08
N CYS A 143 5.81 10.97 -2.99
CA CYS A 143 7.01 10.16 -2.81
C CYS A 143 6.71 8.65 -2.77
N SER A 144 5.72 8.24 -1.99
CA SER A 144 5.35 6.82 -1.87
C SER A 144 4.77 6.27 -3.18
N THR A 145 3.98 7.06 -3.90
CA THR A 145 3.45 6.67 -5.21
C THR A 145 4.56 6.56 -6.25
N ALA A 146 5.46 7.54 -6.33
CA ALA A 146 6.60 7.48 -7.22
C ALA A 146 7.48 6.25 -6.92
N PHE A 147 7.75 5.98 -5.64
CA PHE A 147 8.54 4.83 -5.25
C PHE A 147 7.85 3.49 -5.59
N SER A 148 6.53 3.37 -5.40
CA SER A 148 5.79 2.16 -5.77
C SER A 148 5.79 1.92 -7.28
N VAL A 149 5.66 2.97 -8.09
CA VAL A 149 5.77 2.89 -9.56
C VAL A 149 7.16 2.47 -9.98
N LEU A 150 8.21 3.09 -9.44
CA LEU A 150 9.60 2.73 -9.74
C LEU A 150 9.89 1.27 -9.38
N THR A 151 9.47 0.83 -8.20
CA THR A 151 9.62 -0.56 -7.75
C THR A 151 8.94 -1.53 -8.71
N THR A 152 7.72 -1.21 -9.15
CA THR A 152 6.98 -2.02 -10.13
C THR A 152 7.71 -2.11 -11.48
N LEU A 153 8.21 -0.98 -11.99
CA LEU A 153 8.95 -0.94 -13.25
C LEU A 153 10.25 -1.78 -13.19
N VAL A 154 11.01 -1.64 -12.10
CA VAL A 154 12.23 -2.44 -11.88
C VAL A 154 11.89 -3.92 -11.81
N LEU A 155 10.84 -4.29 -11.09
CA LEU A 155 10.40 -5.68 -10.94
C LEU A 155 9.99 -6.29 -12.29
N VAL A 156 9.19 -5.58 -13.08
CA VAL A 156 8.77 -6.02 -14.43
C VAL A 156 9.97 -6.19 -15.36
N LYS A 157 10.92 -5.25 -15.33
CA LYS A 157 12.17 -5.36 -16.12
C LYS A 157 13.03 -6.56 -15.71
N ALA A 158 13.22 -6.75 -14.40
CA ALA A 158 14.02 -7.85 -13.86
C ALA A 158 13.43 -9.23 -14.22
N GLN A 159 12.10 -9.34 -14.19
CA GLN A 159 11.39 -10.58 -14.56
C GLN A 159 11.48 -10.86 -16.06
N LYS A 160 11.44 -9.82 -16.92
CA LYS A 160 11.63 -10.01 -18.36
C LYS A 160 13.05 -10.49 -18.69
N LYS A 161 14.08 -9.99 -18.01
CA LYS A 161 15.47 -10.43 -18.21
C LYS A 161 15.66 -11.89 -17.85
N LYS A 162 15.09 -12.35 -16.71
CA LYS A 162 15.12 -13.76 -16.31
C LYS A 162 14.36 -14.72 -17.24
N ALA A 163 13.51 -14.21 -18.11
CA ALA A 163 12.75 -15.03 -19.06
C ALA A 163 13.52 -15.29 -20.36
N VAL A 164 14.60 -14.52 -20.60
CA VAL A 164 15.44 -14.61 -21.82
C VAL A 164 16.72 -15.42 -21.57
N GLU A 165 17.14 -15.53 -20.33
CA GLU A 165 18.22 -16.41 -19.86
C GLU A 165 17.68 -17.82 -19.55
#